data_d2ce8c47d27bc76274de2e2486af71da
#
_entry.id   d2ce8c47d27bc76274de2e2486af71da
#
_cell.length_a   1.000
_cell.length_b   1.000
_cell.length_c   1.000
_cell.angle_alpha   90.00
_cell.angle_beta   90.00
_cell.angle_gamma   90.00
#
_symmetry.space_group_name_H-M   'P 1'
#
loop_
_entity.id
_entity.type
_entity.pdbx_description
1 polymer ?
#
loop_
_entity_poly.entity_id
_entity_poly.type
_entity_poly.pdbx_seq_one_letter_code
_entity_poly.pdbx_strand_id
1 'polypeptide(L)'
;GRKTYCCTDANGRQACSDVLPQQCYGRAYREINAQGVTIRRVDAPPSAEPRAAREAEARKAKGGEARRMEQDRRNRALLATYTSEQDIDQTRDRVVADIQKSIRAAQEKQAELAKQKQKLDGEAEFYRKSPMPPQLQAQIRDNDTEMKAQQAVIEERQKDIEIVKARYESEKLRYRELSQKKADGK
;
A
#
# COMPACT_ATOMS: atom_id res chain seq x y z
N GLY A 1 -43.59 -42.58 -19.05
CA GLY A 1 -42.96 -43.18 -20.23
C GLY A 1 -41.47 -43.43 -19.95
N ARG A 2 -40.92 -44.49 -20.51
CA ARG A 2 -39.52 -44.87 -20.36
C ARG A 2 -38.62 -43.79 -20.96
N LYS A 3 -37.62 -43.31 -20.21
CA LYS A 3 -36.67 -42.32 -20.65
C LYS A 3 -35.30 -42.99 -20.80
N THR A 4 -34.55 -42.60 -21.83
CA THR A 4 -33.19 -43.05 -22.08
C THR A 4 -32.27 -41.85 -22.03
N TYR A 5 -31.15 -41.96 -21.32
CA TYR A 5 -30.13 -40.91 -21.17
C TYR A 5 -28.97 -41.20 -22.10
N CYS A 6 -28.64 -40.28 -22.99
CA CYS A 6 -27.55 -40.43 -23.96
C CYS A 6 -26.57 -39.30 -23.87
N CYS A 7 -25.27 -39.62 -23.88
CA CYS A 7 -24.18 -38.65 -23.99
C CYS A 7 -23.09 -39.18 -24.95
N THR A 8 -22.15 -38.29 -25.29
CA THR A 8 -20.91 -38.68 -25.99
C THR A 8 -19.82 -38.85 -24.96
N ASP A 9 -19.19 -40.01 -24.90
CA ASP A 9 -18.11 -40.30 -23.96
C ASP A 9 -16.77 -39.62 -24.36
N ALA A 10 -15.73 -39.80 -23.55
CA ALA A 10 -14.42 -39.23 -23.79
C ALA A 10 -13.75 -39.68 -25.12
N ASN A 11 -14.20 -40.82 -25.66
CA ASN A 11 -13.70 -41.41 -26.90
C ASN A 11 -14.56 -41.06 -28.13
N GLY A 12 -15.52 -40.18 -27.97
CA GLY A 12 -16.45 -39.77 -29.02
C GLY A 12 -17.54 -40.81 -29.32
N ARG A 13 -17.73 -41.84 -28.48
CA ARG A 13 -18.78 -42.85 -28.63
C ARG A 13 -20.03 -42.44 -27.91
N GLN A 14 -21.17 -42.75 -28.47
CA GLN A 14 -22.46 -42.54 -27.86
C GLN A 14 -22.75 -43.61 -26.81
N ALA A 15 -23.00 -43.21 -25.59
CA ALA A 15 -23.41 -44.03 -24.47
C ALA A 15 -24.85 -43.73 -24.10
N CYS A 16 -25.71 -44.72 -24.14
CA CYS A 16 -27.12 -44.57 -23.79
C CYS A 16 -27.56 -45.64 -22.78
N SER A 17 -28.41 -45.31 -21.81
CA SER A 17 -28.99 -46.22 -20.83
C SER A 17 -30.27 -45.65 -20.23
N ASP A 18 -31.09 -46.51 -19.61
CA ASP A 18 -32.27 -46.12 -18.87
C ASP A 18 -31.98 -45.29 -17.59
N VAL A 19 -30.75 -45.36 -17.13
CA VAL A 19 -30.20 -44.53 -16.05
C VAL A 19 -28.99 -43.75 -16.62
N LEU A 20 -28.73 -42.54 -16.14
CA LEU A 20 -27.58 -41.75 -16.61
C LEU A 20 -26.27 -42.54 -16.50
N PRO A 21 -25.63 -42.91 -17.65
CA PRO A 21 -24.40 -43.65 -17.59
C PRO A 21 -23.30 -42.95 -16.84
N GLN A 22 -22.44 -43.69 -16.13
CA GLN A 22 -21.34 -43.13 -15.37
C GLN A 22 -20.37 -42.33 -16.25
N GLN A 23 -20.23 -42.73 -17.51
CA GLN A 23 -19.41 -42.00 -18.51
C GLN A 23 -19.96 -40.64 -18.90
N CYS A 24 -21.25 -40.40 -18.60
CA CYS A 24 -21.97 -39.13 -18.88
C CYS A 24 -21.87 -38.14 -17.70
N TYR A 25 -21.36 -38.54 -16.54
CA TYR A 25 -21.25 -37.65 -15.40
C TYR A 25 -20.29 -36.49 -15.72
N GLY A 26 -20.72 -35.26 -15.43
CA GLY A 26 -19.98 -34.05 -15.75
C GLY A 26 -19.93 -33.66 -17.22
N ARG A 27 -20.74 -34.32 -18.08
CA ARG A 27 -20.84 -34.05 -19.51
C ARG A 27 -22.25 -33.61 -19.90
N ALA A 28 -22.37 -32.99 -21.06
CA ALA A 28 -23.65 -32.73 -21.64
C ALA A 28 -24.34 -34.05 -22.00
N TYR A 29 -25.64 -34.19 -21.71
CA TYR A 29 -26.44 -35.34 -22.07
C TYR A 29 -27.83 -34.93 -22.53
N ARG A 30 -28.52 -35.87 -23.17
CA ARG A 30 -29.90 -35.67 -23.62
C ARG A 30 -30.80 -36.80 -23.12
N GLU A 31 -32.00 -36.44 -22.77
CA GLU A 31 -33.06 -37.37 -22.43
C GLU A 31 -33.90 -37.66 -23.68
N ILE A 32 -34.12 -38.92 -23.99
CA ILE A 32 -34.81 -39.37 -25.18
C ILE A 32 -36.04 -40.19 -24.74
N ASN A 33 -37.17 -39.97 -25.40
CA ASN A 33 -38.40 -40.77 -25.12
C ASN A 33 -38.37 -42.13 -25.86
N ALA A 34 -39.39 -42.97 -25.62
CA ALA A 34 -39.55 -44.30 -26.24
C ALA A 34 -39.60 -44.26 -27.78
N GLN A 35 -39.93 -43.11 -28.36
CA GLN A 35 -40.02 -42.86 -29.80
C GLN A 35 -38.71 -42.33 -30.40
N GLY A 36 -37.62 -42.22 -29.61
CA GLY A 36 -36.32 -41.73 -30.06
C GLY A 36 -36.21 -40.20 -30.17
N VAL A 37 -37.19 -39.46 -29.67
CA VAL A 37 -37.18 -38.00 -29.71
C VAL A 37 -36.52 -37.43 -28.47
N THR A 38 -35.61 -36.48 -28.64
CA THR A 38 -34.99 -35.75 -27.54
C THR A 38 -36.01 -34.84 -26.84
N ILE A 39 -36.33 -35.14 -25.59
CA ILE A 39 -37.27 -34.38 -24.77
C ILE A 39 -36.60 -33.33 -23.91
N ARG A 40 -35.31 -33.51 -23.61
CA ARG A 40 -34.52 -32.56 -22.81
C ARG A 40 -33.05 -32.65 -23.16
N ARG A 41 -32.39 -31.51 -23.16
CA ARG A 41 -30.93 -31.41 -23.23
C ARG A 41 -30.40 -30.79 -21.93
N VAL A 42 -29.35 -31.37 -21.39
CA VAL A 42 -28.68 -30.86 -20.19
C VAL A 42 -27.24 -30.59 -20.58
N ASP A 43 -26.84 -29.33 -20.43
CA ASP A 43 -25.48 -28.91 -20.73
C ASP A 43 -24.52 -29.42 -19.67
N ALA A 44 -23.23 -29.58 -20.05
CA ALA A 44 -22.18 -29.89 -19.09
C ALA A 44 -22.10 -28.79 -18.04
N PRO A 45 -21.87 -29.13 -16.73
CA PRO A 45 -21.57 -28.11 -15.74
C PRO A 45 -20.32 -27.38 -16.14
N PRO A 46 -20.21 -26.05 -15.88
CA PRO A 46 -19.02 -25.31 -16.21
C PRO A 46 -17.79 -25.95 -15.55
N SER A 47 -16.74 -26.16 -16.34
CA SER A 47 -15.48 -26.72 -15.83
C SER A 47 -14.89 -25.82 -14.73
N ALA A 48 -14.10 -26.40 -13.82
CA ALA A 48 -13.46 -25.65 -12.74
C ALA A 48 -12.58 -24.48 -13.24
N GLU A 49 -11.91 -24.64 -14.39
CA GLU A 49 -11.07 -23.60 -15.00
C GLU A 49 -11.83 -22.34 -15.46
N PRO A 50 -12.90 -22.42 -16.27
CA PRO A 50 -13.71 -21.23 -16.60
C PRO A 50 -14.33 -20.56 -15.39
N ARG A 51 -14.67 -21.32 -14.36
CA ARG A 51 -15.19 -20.78 -13.10
C ARG A 51 -14.13 -20.00 -12.34
N ALA A 52 -12.93 -20.57 -12.18
CA ALA A 52 -11.80 -19.93 -11.54
C ALA A 52 -11.39 -18.64 -12.28
N ALA A 53 -11.36 -18.67 -13.63
CA ALA A 53 -11.06 -17.52 -14.46
C ALA A 53 -12.10 -16.40 -14.26
N ARG A 54 -13.39 -16.72 -14.24
CA ARG A 54 -14.46 -15.75 -13.99
C ARG A 54 -14.40 -15.15 -12.59
N GLU A 55 -14.12 -15.96 -11.59
CA GLU A 55 -13.94 -15.49 -10.21
C GLU A 55 -12.74 -14.58 -10.08
N ALA A 56 -11.62 -14.90 -10.76
CA ALA A 56 -10.42 -14.07 -10.80
C ALA A 56 -10.69 -12.71 -11.48
N GLU A 57 -11.41 -12.70 -12.60
CA GLU A 57 -11.80 -11.45 -13.27
C GLU A 57 -12.75 -10.61 -12.42
N ALA A 58 -13.72 -11.23 -11.75
CA ALA A 58 -14.63 -10.54 -10.84
C ALA A 58 -13.87 -9.88 -9.66
N ARG A 59 -12.90 -10.57 -9.07
CA ARG A 59 -12.04 -10.00 -8.03
C ARG A 59 -11.21 -8.82 -8.56
N LYS A 60 -10.66 -8.95 -9.75
CA LYS A 60 -9.88 -7.91 -10.42
C LYS A 60 -10.74 -6.67 -10.70
N ALA A 61 -11.96 -6.86 -11.19
CA ALA A 61 -12.92 -5.78 -11.45
C ALA A 61 -13.32 -5.07 -10.16
N LYS A 62 -13.64 -5.80 -9.09
CA LYS A 62 -13.93 -5.23 -7.75
C LYS A 62 -12.76 -4.45 -7.19
N GLY A 63 -11.54 -4.98 -7.30
CA GLY A 63 -10.32 -4.30 -6.87
C GLY A 63 -10.06 -3.02 -7.66
N GLY A 64 -10.30 -3.02 -8.98
CA GLY A 64 -10.20 -1.84 -9.83
C GLY A 64 -11.24 -0.78 -9.50
N GLU A 65 -12.47 -1.19 -9.22
CA GLU A 65 -13.55 -0.29 -8.79
C GLU A 65 -13.25 0.35 -7.44
N ALA A 66 -12.80 -0.45 -6.46
CA ALA A 66 -12.42 0.05 -5.15
C ALA A 66 -11.28 1.09 -5.23
N ARG A 67 -10.29 0.86 -6.09
CA ARG A 67 -9.20 1.82 -6.34
C ARG A 67 -9.71 3.12 -6.96
N ARG A 68 -10.63 3.05 -7.92
CA ARG A 68 -11.24 4.25 -8.52
C ARG A 68 -12.04 5.05 -7.51
N MET A 69 -12.84 4.38 -6.68
CA MET A 69 -13.60 5.04 -5.61
C MET A 69 -12.69 5.73 -4.60
N GLU A 70 -11.60 5.08 -4.20
CA GLU A 70 -10.60 5.67 -3.30
C GLU A 70 -9.88 6.86 -3.94
N GLN A 71 -9.52 6.77 -5.22
CA GLN A 71 -8.92 7.87 -5.96
C GLN A 71 -9.86 9.06 -6.08
N ASP A 72 -11.14 8.82 -6.38
CA ASP A 72 -12.17 9.87 -6.45
C ASP A 72 -12.38 10.52 -5.08
N ARG A 73 -12.37 9.74 -4.01
CA ARG A 73 -12.46 10.26 -2.64
C ARG A 73 -11.28 11.18 -2.32
N ARG A 74 -10.06 10.75 -2.66
CA ARG A 74 -8.84 11.55 -2.47
C ARG A 74 -8.87 12.83 -3.29
N ASN A 75 -9.31 12.75 -4.54
CA ASN A 75 -9.45 13.91 -5.42
C ASN A 75 -10.43 14.94 -4.85
N ARG A 76 -11.59 14.49 -4.38
CA ARG A 76 -12.58 15.37 -3.74
C ARG A 76 -12.04 16.01 -2.46
N ALA A 77 -11.35 15.21 -1.63
CA ALA A 77 -10.73 15.71 -0.41
C ALA A 77 -9.67 16.78 -0.70
N LEU A 78 -8.87 16.57 -1.73
CA LEU A 78 -7.82 17.50 -2.17
C LEU A 78 -8.44 18.85 -2.60
N LEU A 79 -9.47 18.82 -3.44
CA LEU A 79 -10.17 20.01 -3.92
C LEU A 79 -10.96 20.73 -2.80
N ALA A 80 -11.42 19.99 -1.80
CA ALA A 80 -12.12 20.57 -0.64
C ALA A 80 -11.16 21.17 0.39
N THR A 81 -9.95 20.62 0.52
CA THR A 81 -8.96 21.05 1.51
C THR A 81 -8.24 22.33 1.10
N TYR A 82 -7.93 22.49 -0.18
CA TYR A 82 -7.14 23.61 -0.69
C TYR A 82 -7.95 24.48 -1.65
N THR A 83 -7.70 25.77 -1.58
CA THR A 83 -8.35 26.77 -2.44
C THR A 83 -7.54 27.12 -3.69
N SER A 84 -6.23 26.87 -3.66
CA SER A 84 -5.29 27.19 -4.73
C SER A 84 -3.99 26.42 -4.59
N GLU A 85 -3.15 26.45 -5.63
CA GLU A 85 -1.79 25.91 -5.56
C GLU A 85 -0.94 26.66 -4.52
N GLN A 86 -1.14 27.96 -4.36
CA GLN A 86 -0.47 28.76 -3.33
C GLN A 86 -0.85 28.30 -1.92
N ASP A 87 -2.10 27.92 -1.71
CA ASP A 87 -2.57 27.39 -0.43
C ASP A 87 -1.82 26.09 -0.07
N ILE A 88 -1.56 25.24 -1.06
CA ILE A 88 -0.76 24.02 -0.89
C ILE A 88 0.69 24.38 -0.52
N ASP A 89 1.29 25.34 -1.22
CA ASP A 89 2.64 25.82 -0.92
C ASP A 89 2.77 26.39 0.50
N GLN A 90 1.79 27.19 0.93
CA GLN A 90 1.76 27.76 2.28
C GLN A 90 1.62 26.68 3.35
N THR A 91 0.81 25.67 3.11
CA THR A 91 0.64 24.54 4.02
C THR A 91 1.94 23.74 4.13
N ARG A 92 2.58 23.45 3.00
CA ARG A 92 3.92 22.84 2.96
C ARG A 92 4.91 23.62 3.80
N ASP A 93 5.00 24.93 3.59
CA ASP A 93 5.96 25.81 4.27
C ASP A 93 5.76 25.83 5.78
N ARG A 94 4.52 25.78 6.26
CA ARG A 94 4.22 25.65 7.69
C ARG A 94 4.68 24.31 8.27
N VAL A 95 4.43 23.22 7.57
CA VAL A 95 4.87 21.89 8.02
C VAL A 95 6.40 21.80 8.04
N VAL A 96 7.06 22.31 7.00
CA VAL A 96 8.54 22.35 6.93
C VAL A 96 9.10 23.24 8.04
N ALA A 97 8.49 24.40 8.32
CA ALA A 97 8.93 25.28 9.40
C ALA A 97 8.86 24.61 10.78
N ASP A 98 7.83 23.81 11.04
CA ASP A 98 7.71 23.06 12.29
C ASP A 98 8.79 21.98 12.41
N ILE A 99 9.13 21.30 11.34
CA ILE A 99 10.23 20.32 11.32
C ILE A 99 11.57 21.04 11.54
N GLN A 100 11.77 22.20 10.92
CA GLN A 100 12.98 23.02 11.11
C GLN A 100 13.14 23.48 12.55
N LYS A 101 12.05 23.77 13.27
CA LYS A 101 12.09 24.07 14.71
C LYS A 101 12.64 22.88 15.50
N SER A 102 12.23 21.68 15.19
CA SER A 102 12.75 20.45 15.82
C SER A 102 14.24 20.28 15.57
N ILE A 103 14.70 20.59 14.34
CA ILE A 103 16.13 20.54 13.99
C ILE A 103 16.92 21.57 14.81
N ARG A 104 16.42 22.80 14.90
CA ARG A 104 17.08 23.85 15.70
C ARG A 104 17.17 23.47 17.17
N ALA A 105 16.11 22.90 17.75
CA ALA A 105 16.12 22.43 19.13
C ALA A 105 17.20 21.35 19.36
N ALA A 106 17.33 20.40 18.43
CA ALA A 106 18.37 19.39 18.50
C ALA A 106 19.78 19.97 18.33
N GLN A 107 19.95 20.94 17.45
CA GLN A 107 21.22 21.66 17.26
C GLN A 107 21.62 22.46 18.51
N GLU A 108 20.66 23.12 19.17
CA GLU A 108 20.88 23.83 20.44
C GLU A 108 21.32 22.85 21.53
N LYS A 109 20.69 21.68 21.60
CA LYS A 109 21.06 20.61 22.51
C LYS A 109 22.48 20.13 22.25
N GLN A 110 22.86 19.94 20.99
CA GLN A 110 24.23 19.59 20.60
C GLN A 110 25.24 20.67 21.01
N ALA A 111 24.90 21.96 20.89
CA ALA A 111 25.77 23.05 21.30
C ALA A 111 26.02 23.02 22.82
N GLU A 112 24.99 22.74 23.63
CA GLU A 112 25.14 22.56 25.08
C GLU A 112 26.03 21.35 25.43
N LEU A 113 25.78 20.23 24.73
CA LEU A 113 26.58 19.01 24.92
C LEU A 113 28.05 19.21 24.51
N ALA A 114 28.32 20.00 23.48
CA ALA A 114 29.67 20.35 23.06
C ALA A 114 30.39 21.18 24.13
N LYS A 115 29.72 22.13 24.77
CA LYS A 115 30.27 22.89 25.90
C LYS A 115 30.56 21.98 27.09
N GLN A 116 29.66 21.09 27.41
CA GLN A 116 29.84 20.11 28.48
C GLN A 116 30.99 19.17 28.17
N LYS A 117 31.16 18.74 26.94
CA LYS A 117 32.27 17.91 26.48
C LYS A 117 33.63 18.62 26.71
N GLN A 118 33.73 19.91 26.40
CA GLN A 118 34.93 20.67 26.64
C GLN A 118 35.36 20.66 28.13
N LYS A 119 34.36 20.82 29.02
CA LYS A 119 34.62 20.74 30.48
C LYS A 119 35.07 19.34 30.90
N LEU A 120 34.41 18.30 30.40
CA LEU A 120 34.78 16.92 30.70
C LEU A 120 36.15 16.54 30.16
N ASP A 121 36.48 16.98 28.95
CA ASP A 121 37.84 16.79 28.37
C ASP A 121 38.90 17.50 29.18
N GLY A 122 38.62 18.71 29.68
CA GLY A 122 39.49 19.43 30.57
C GLY A 122 39.75 18.70 31.88
N GLU A 123 38.69 18.15 32.49
CA GLU A 123 38.83 17.33 33.70
C GLU A 123 39.61 16.03 33.42
N ALA A 124 39.38 15.40 32.26
CA ALA A 124 40.06 14.18 31.85
C ALA A 124 41.59 14.37 31.74
N GLU A 125 42.04 15.57 31.39
CA GLU A 125 43.49 15.88 31.31
C GLU A 125 44.25 15.68 32.61
N PHE A 126 43.61 15.87 33.77
CA PHE A 126 44.21 15.60 35.08
C PHE A 126 44.57 14.13 35.28
N TYR A 127 43.96 13.22 34.52
CA TYR A 127 44.09 11.78 34.68
C TYR A 127 44.95 11.12 33.59
N ARG A 128 45.80 11.88 32.87
CA ARG A 128 46.68 11.32 31.82
C ARG A 128 47.64 10.26 32.35
N LYS A 129 48.10 10.42 33.61
CA LYS A 129 49.07 9.53 34.24
C LYS A 129 48.48 8.70 35.38
N SER A 130 47.18 8.80 35.62
CA SER A 130 46.47 8.10 36.68
C SER A 130 45.14 7.60 36.20
N PRO A 131 44.55 6.57 36.82
CA PRO A 131 43.27 6.06 36.41
C PRO A 131 42.16 7.11 36.50
N MET A 132 41.37 7.26 35.42
CA MET A 132 40.23 8.16 35.40
C MET A 132 39.10 7.60 36.29
N PRO A 133 38.45 8.43 37.13
CA PRO A 133 37.34 8.00 37.94
C PRO A 133 36.20 7.42 37.07
N PRO A 134 35.55 6.31 37.50
CA PRO A 134 34.46 5.71 36.75
C PRO A 134 33.31 6.67 36.45
N GLN A 135 33.02 7.61 37.36
CA GLN A 135 31.96 8.61 37.16
C GLN A 135 32.30 9.56 36.00
N LEU A 136 33.55 9.99 35.88
CA LEU A 136 33.98 10.84 34.77
C LEU A 136 33.98 10.11 33.44
N GLN A 137 34.40 8.83 33.43
CA GLN A 137 34.30 7.97 32.25
C GLN A 137 32.83 7.83 31.77
N ALA A 138 31.91 7.61 32.71
CA ALA A 138 30.45 7.50 32.42
C ALA A 138 29.91 8.80 31.87
N GLN A 139 30.27 9.95 32.43
CA GLN A 139 29.82 11.27 31.95
C GLN A 139 30.30 11.57 30.52
N ILE A 140 31.53 11.22 30.20
CA ILE A 140 32.08 11.38 28.84
C ILE A 140 31.35 10.48 27.86
N ARG A 141 31.15 9.23 28.23
CA ARG A 141 30.41 8.26 27.39
C ARG A 141 28.95 8.68 27.17
N ASP A 142 28.26 9.12 28.20
CA ASP A 142 26.89 9.58 28.14
C ASP A 142 26.75 10.82 27.25
N ASN A 143 27.69 11.75 27.36
CA ASN A 143 27.74 12.93 26.50
C ASN A 143 27.88 12.55 25.02
N ASP A 144 28.80 11.64 24.69
CA ASP A 144 29.00 11.16 23.32
C ASP A 144 27.71 10.44 22.79
N THR A 145 27.10 9.63 23.62
CA THR A 145 25.86 8.92 23.25
C THR A 145 24.73 9.90 22.98
N GLU A 146 24.56 10.90 23.82
CA GLU A 146 23.54 11.94 23.66
C GLU A 146 23.81 12.80 22.43
N MET A 147 25.07 13.15 22.17
CA MET A 147 25.47 13.91 20.99
C MET A 147 25.11 13.16 19.70
N LYS A 148 25.37 11.86 19.65
CA LYS A 148 25.02 11.00 18.53
C LYS A 148 23.48 10.86 18.37
N ALA A 149 22.77 10.76 19.48
CA ALA A 149 21.30 10.70 19.47
C ALA A 149 20.71 11.97 18.87
N GLN A 150 21.20 13.14 19.24
CA GLN A 150 20.74 14.41 18.64
C GLN A 150 21.11 14.52 17.17
N GLN A 151 22.26 14.02 16.76
CA GLN A 151 22.64 13.99 15.35
C GLN A 151 21.71 13.08 14.52
N ALA A 152 21.35 11.94 15.06
CA ALA A 152 20.38 11.04 14.43
C ALA A 152 18.99 11.69 14.26
N VAL A 153 18.53 12.45 15.26
CA VAL A 153 17.29 13.23 15.18
C VAL A 153 17.36 14.26 14.05
N ILE A 154 18.47 15.00 13.96
CA ILE A 154 18.66 16.01 12.90
C ILE A 154 18.59 15.37 11.52
N GLU A 155 19.31 14.27 11.30
CA GLU A 155 19.31 13.57 10.02
C GLU A 155 17.93 13.01 9.65
N GLU A 156 17.22 12.45 10.62
CA GLU A 156 15.86 11.96 10.41
C GLU A 156 14.89 13.10 10.05
N ARG A 157 14.96 14.22 10.76
CA ARG A 157 14.12 15.40 10.45
C ARG A 157 14.45 16.01 9.10
N GLN A 158 15.71 16.01 8.67
CA GLN A 158 16.09 16.45 7.33
C GLN A 158 15.48 15.57 6.24
N LYS A 159 15.45 14.26 6.45
CA LYS A 159 14.73 13.31 5.56
C LYS A 159 13.23 13.58 5.53
N ASP A 160 12.63 13.84 6.68
CA ASP A 160 11.21 14.18 6.79
C ASP A 160 10.87 15.42 5.96
N ILE A 161 11.73 16.43 5.95
CA ILE A 161 11.54 17.64 5.12
C ILE A 161 11.49 17.26 3.63
N GLU A 162 12.39 16.41 3.16
CA GLU A 162 12.40 15.98 1.75
C GLU A 162 11.14 15.17 1.40
N ILE A 163 10.70 14.29 2.29
CA ILE A 163 9.47 13.52 2.14
C ILE A 163 8.25 14.45 2.07
N VAL A 164 8.17 15.42 2.96
CA VAL A 164 7.09 16.41 3.02
C VAL A 164 7.05 17.25 1.74
N LYS A 165 8.19 17.76 1.30
CA LYS A 165 8.28 18.54 0.05
C LYS A 165 7.79 17.73 -1.15
N ALA A 166 8.24 16.48 -1.27
CA ALA A 166 7.83 15.61 -2.37
C ALA A 166 6.33 15.31 -2.35
N ARG A 167 5.76 15.08 -1.17
CA ARG A 167 4.34 14.83 -0.99
C ARG A 167 3.49 16.04 -1.43
N TYR A 168 3.82 17.23 -0.95
CA TYR A 168 3.07 18.45 -1.30
C TYR A 168 3.24 18.83 -2.77
N GLU A 169 4.40 18.58 -3.37
CA GLU A 169 4.60 18.78 -4.80
C GLU A 169 3.70 17.83 -5.63
N SER A 170 3.59 16.58 -5.23
CA SER A 170 2.68 15.61 -5.84
C SER A 170 1.22 16.03 -5.71
N GLU A 171 0.78 16.49 -4.53
CA GLU A 171 -0.57 17.00 -4.29
C GLU A 171 -0.85 18.25 -5.14
N LYS A 172 0.13 19.14 -5.28
CA LYS A 172 0.03 20.37 -6.08
C LYS A 172 -0.16 20.05 -7.56
N LEU A 173 0.60 19.11 -8.11
CA LEU A 173 0.45 18.65 -9.48
C LEU A 173 -0.94 18.04 -9.72
N ARG A 174 -1.39 17.21 -8.80
CA ARG A 174 -2.72 16.59 -8.88
C ARG A 174 -3.84 17.63 -8.79
N TYR A 175 -3.70 18.58 -7.87
CA TYR A 175 -4.63 19.70 -7.75
C TYR A 175 -4.75 20.50 -9.05
N ARG A 176 -3.62 20.80 -9.70
CA ARG A 176 -3.57 21.49 -10.99
C ARG A 176 -4.32 20.73 -12.07
N GLU A 177 -4.08 19.42 -12.20
CA GLU A 177 -4.77 18.57 -13.18
C GLU A 177 -6.29 18.55 -12.96
N LEU A 178 -6.73 18.41 -11.72
CA LEU A 178 -8.15 18.37 -11.37
C LEU A 178 -8.82 19.74 -11.59
N SER A 179 -8.14 20.83 -11.29
CA SER A 179 -8.64 22.18 -11.52
C SER A 179 -8.77 22.50 -13.01
N GLN A 180 -7.84 22.05 -13.84
CA GLN A 180 -7.91 22.17 -15.30
C GLN A 180 -9.09 21.38 -15.87
N LYS A 181 -9.28 20.12 -15.47
CA LYS A 181 -10.42 19.29 -15.88
C LYS A 181 -11.76 19.94 -15.55
N LYS A 182 -11.87 20.56 -14.35
CA LYS A 182 -13.08 21.23 -13.93
C LYS A 182 -13.35 22.48 -14.76
N ALA A 183 -12.31 23.20 -15.19
CA ALA A 183 -12.41 24.37 -16.06
C ALA A 183 -12.80 23.97 -17.50
N ASP A 184 -12.25 22.88 -18.03
CA ASP A 184 -12.49 22.38 -19.37
C ASP A 184 -13.84 21.66 -19.53
N GLY A 185 -14.45 21.23 -18.43
CA GLY A 185 -15.75 20.52 -18.40
C GLY A 185 -16.99 21.45 -18.34
N LYS A 186 -16.83 22.76 -18.57
CA LYS A 186 -17.95 23.72 -18.63
C LYS A 186 -18.45 23.92 -20.07
#